data_3eb04d1828db1969bb13bd337a1438ee
#
_entry.id   3eb04d1828db1969bb13bd337a1438ee
#
_cell.length_a   1.000
_cell.length_b   1.000
_cell.length_c   1.000
_cell.angle_alpha   90.00
_cell.angle_beta   90.00
_cell.angle_gamma   90.00
#
_symmetry.space_group_name_H-M   'P 1'
#
loop_
_entity.id
_entity.type
_entity.pdbx_description
1 polymer ?
#
loop_
_entity_poly.entity_id
_entity_poly.type
_entity_poly.pdbx_seq_one_letter_code
_entity_poly.pdbx_strand_id
1 'polypeptide(L)'
;MCKLKSAIILKDRIFMPDYDSHSKMLEELGITDDYINASKVFVRAELSPADGDVFSDIDGWKLEVDQDITPEWFDEKDCTERMRKAVKEWAKTHIFIGQNGLKISHGENIFIKDCKNVDIYGNATVKRICGNATVESIYGNATVESIYGNATVKYIYGDATIETIYGDATIETICGNATVKYIYGDATIKNICGYATVISSPHIKWSNSALLIIADNATFKDCYSKMIYQAGGWEFVKVTRGK
;
A
#
# COMPACT_ATOMS: atom_id res chain seq x y z
N MET A 1 -15.93 2.62 7.41
CA MET A 1 -14.56 2.51 6.81
C MET A 1 -14.62 1.32 5.86
N CYS A 2 -14.48 1.58 4.57
CA CYS A 2 -14.53 0.51 3.55
C CYS A 2 -13.43 -0.50 3.80
N LYS A 3 -13.74 -1.82 3.78
CA LYS A 3 -12.80 -2.84 4.24
C LYS A 3 -11.72 -3.16 3.21
N LEU A 4 -12.04 -3.56 2.00
CA LEU A 4 -11.01 -3.78 0.97
C LEU A 4 -11.53 -3.49 -0.43
N LYS A 5 -12.63 -4.11 -0.87
CA LYS A 5 -13.18 -3.83 -2.19
C LYS A 5 -14.68 -3.64 -2.12
N SER A 6 -15.11 -2.41 -2.38
CA SER A 6 -16.49 -1.98 -2.35
C SER A 6 -17.12 -2.04 -3.75
N ALA A 7 -18.42 -2.28 -3.81
CA ALA A 7 -19.20 -2.25 -5.05
C ALA A 7 -20.66 -1.90 -4.80
N ILE A 8 -21.34 -1.44 -5.85
CA ILE A 8 -22.79 -1.41 -5.93
C ILE A 8 -23.24 -2.61 -6.76
N ILE A 9 -23.98 -3.51 -6.11
CA ILE A 9 -24.61 -4.65 -6.79
C ILE A 9 -25.97 -4.21 -7.28
N LEU A 10 -26.19 -4.34 -8.57
CA LEU A 10 -27.48 -4.17 -9.23
C LEU A 10 -28.04 -5.54 -9.61
N LYS A 11 -29.33 -5.62 -9.92
CA LYS A 11 -29.99 -6.89 -10.27
C LYS A 11 -29.27 -7.64 -11.39
N ASP A 12 -28.77 -6.93 -12.40
CA ASP A 12 -28.16 -7.47 -13.63
C ASP A 12 -26.66 -7.33 -13.72
N ARG A 13 -26.04 -6.48 -12.89
CA ARG A 13 -24.59 -6.19 -12.96
C ARG A 13 -24.01 -5.76 -11.61
N ILE A 14 -22.66 -5.74 -11.56
CA ILE A 14 -21.89 -5.14 -10.46
C ILE A 14 -21.17 -3.91 -10.99
N PHE A 15 -21.26 -2.81 -10.27
CA PHE A 15 -20.47 -1.61 -10.50
C PHE A 15 -19.39 -1.53 -9.43
N MET A 16 -18.13 -1.72 -9.85
CA MET A 16 -16.97 -1.82 -8.97
C MET A 16 -15.79 -1.06 -9.60
N PRO A 17 -15.72 0.26 -9.41
CA PRO A 17 -14.58 1.09 -9.84
C PRO A 17 -13.34 0.86 -8.95
N ASP A 18 -12.21 1.51 -9.28
CA ASP A 18 -10.97 1.37 -8.50
C ASP A 18 -11.03 2.06 -7.13
N TYR A 19 -11.92 3.02 -6.94
CA TYR A 19 -12.15 3.65 -5.63
C TYR A 19 -13.24 2.92 -4.82
N ASP A 20 -13.29 3.16 -3.49
CA ASP A 20 -14.12 2.42 -2.53
C ASP A 20 -15.18 3.28 -1.83
N SER A 21 -15.80 4.25 -2.52
CA SER A 21 -16.88 5.10 -1.98
C SER A 21 -18.23 4.74 -2.57
N HIS A 22 -19.10 4.10 -1.78
CA HIS A 22 -20.47 3.76 -2.20
C HIS A 22 -21.28 4.98 -2.64
N SER A 23 -21.17 6.11 -1.93
CA SER A 23 -21.89 7.34 -2.29
C SER A 23 -21.49 7.87 -3.65
N LYS A 24 -20.16 7.87 -3.95
CA LYS A 24 -19.65 8.28 -5.26
C LYS A 24 -20.08 7.30 -6.37
N MET A 25 -20.11 6.00 -6.07
CA MET A 25 -20.60 4.98 -7.00
C MET A 25 -22.07 5.19 -7.37
N LEU A 26 -22.90 5.48 -6.38
CA LEU A 26 -24.34 5.77 -6.61
C LEU A 26 -24.52 7.06 -7.42
N GLU A 27 -23.74 8.10 -7.13
CA GLU A 27 -23.76 9.34 -7.91
C GLU A 27 -23.40 9.10 -9.38
N GLU A 28 -22.34 8.33 -9.66
CA GLU A 28 -21.95 7.97 -11.04
C GLU A 28 -22.99 7.11 -11.76
N LEU A 29 -23.74 6.30 -11.02
CA LEU A 29 -24.85 5.50 -11.55
C LEU A 29 -26.13 6.33 -11.74
N GLY A 30 -26.18 7.58 -11.27
CA GLY A 30 -27.36 8.43 -11.27
C GLY A 30 -28.49 7.90 -10.36
N ILE A 31 -28.12 7.15 -9.30
CA ILE A 31 -29.07 6.56 -8.36
C ILE A 31 -29.06 7.38 -7.07
N THR A 32 -30.24 7.86 -6.67
CA THR A 32 -30.40 8.56 -5.40
C THR A 32 -30.18 7.59 -4.23
N ASP A 33 -29.38 8.00 -3.27
CA ASP A 33 -29.11 7.24 -2.06
C ASP A 33 -30.25 7.44 -1.04
N ASP A 34 -31.33 6.70 -1.21
CA ASP A 34 -32.51 6.75 -0.36
C ASP A 34 -33.06 5.35 -0.05
N TYR A 35 -33.97 5.28 0.90
CA TYR A 35 -34.62 4.04 1.34
C TYR A 35 -35.35 3.31 0.22
N ILE A 36 -36.02 4.03 -0.70
CA ILE A 36 -36.81 3.41 -1.78
C ILE A 36 -35.88 2.71 -2.76
N ASN A 37 -34.78 3.36 -3.17
CA ASN A 37 -33.80 2.77 -4.06
C ASN A 37 -33.02 1.63 -3.37
N ALA A 38 -32.62 1.80 -2.11
CA ALA A 38 -31.97 0.74 -1.33
C ALA A 38 -32.84 -0.50 -1.20
N SER A 39 -34.18 -0.35 -1.10
CA SER A 39 -35.09 -1.47 -1.00
C SER A 39 -35.46 -2.16 -2.33
N LYS A 40 -35.07 -1.59 -3.49
CA LYS A 40 -35.49 -2.10 -4.80
C LYS A 40 -34.38 -2.20 -5.84
N VAL A 41 -33.40 -1.31 -5.81
CA VAL A 41 -32.51 -1.07 -6.95
C VAL A 41 -31.11 -1.60 -6.73
N PHE A 42 -30.51 -1.36 -5.57
CA PHE A 42 -29.10 -1.64 -5.33
C PHE A 42 -28.79 -2.28 -3.98
N VAL A 43 -27.63 -2.89 -3.89
CA VAL A 43 -27.01 -3.32 -2.63
C VAL A 43 -25.59 -2.74 -2.55
N ARG A 44 -25.29 -2.01 -1.46
CA ARG A 44 -23.93 -1.64 -1.09
C ARG A 44 -23.25 -2.86 -0.51
N ALA A 45 -22.19 -3.28 -1.14
CA ALA A 45 -21.50 -4.50 -0.75
C ALA A 45 -20.00 -4.29 -0.66
N GLU A 46 -19.38 -4.99 0.26
CA GLU A 46 -17.95 -5.10 0.41
C GLU A 46 -17.53 -6.56 0.39
N LEU A 47 -16.46 -6.88 -0.35
CA LEU A 47 -15.85 -8.21 -0.31
C LEU A 47 -14.46 -8.08 0.30
N SER A 48 -14.20 -8.82 1.37
CA SER A 48 -12.94 -8.74 2.10
C SER A 48 -12.45 -10.12 2.57
N PRO A 49 -11.11 -10.31 2.69
CA PRO A 49 -10.56 -11.54 3.24
C PRO A 49 -10.99 -11.73 4.69
N ALA A 50 -11.41 -12.94 5.04
CA ALA A 50 -11.90 -13.26 6.38
C ALA A 50 -10.82 -13.12 7.47
N ASP A 51 -9.55 -13.30 7.09
CA ASP A 51 -8.36 -13.20 7.95
C ASP A 51 -7.62 -11.85 7.83
N GLY A 52 -8.11 -10.94 6.99
CA GLY A 52 -7.46 -9.65 6.70
C GLY A 52 -6.26 -9.74 5.75
N ASP A 53 -5.88 -10.93 5.27
CA ASP A 53 -4.82 -11.09 4.28
C ASP A 53 -5.35 -10.96 2.84
N VAL A 54 -5.05 -9.81 2.21
CA VAL A 54 -5.41 -9.53 0.81
C VAL A 54 -4.85 -10.55 -0.19
N PHE A 55 -3.82 -11.28 0.20
CA PHE A 55 -3.18 -12.31 -0.63
C PHE A 55 -3.80 -13.71 -0.43
N SER A 56 -4.82 -13.85 0.41
CA SER A 56 -5.56 -15.10 0.57
C SER A 56 -6.45 -15.38 -0.63
N ASP A 57 -6.91 -16.63 -0.74
CA ASP A 57 -7.79 -17.05 -1.83
C ASP A 57 -9.12 -16.26 -1.79
N ILE A 58 -9.45 -15.58 -2.87
CA ILE A 58 -10.67 -14.77 -3.03
C ILE A 58 -11.94 -15.63 -2.83
N ASP A 59 -11.89 -16.93 -3.08
CA ASP A 59 -13.04 -17.81 -2.82
C ASP A 59 -13.37 -17.93 -1.33
N GLY A 60 -12.42 -17.65 -0.45
CA GLY A 60 -12.61 -17.56 0.99
C GLY A 60 -13.07 -16.19 1.50
N TRP A 61 -13.10 -15.16 0.64
CA TRP A 61 -13.49 -13.82 1.07
C TRP A 61 -14.98 -13.74 1.37
N LYS A 62 -15.34 -12.88 2.34
CA LYS A 62 -16.72 -12.72 2.83
C LYS A 62 -17.35 -11.47 2.25
N LEU A 63 -18.59 -11.63 1.83
CA LEU A 63 -19.47 -10.52 1.48
C LEU A 63 -20.03 -9.89 2.76
N GLU A 64 -19.99 -8.58 2.81
CA GLU A 64 -20.68 -7.78 3.82
C GLU A 64 -21.59 -6.79 3.10
N VAL A 65 -22.82 -6.67 3.60
CA VAL A 65 -23.82 -5.73 3.09
C VAL A 65 -23.83 -4.50 3.99
N ASP A 66 -23.58 -3.33 3.41
CA ASP A 66 -23.48 -2.04 4.11
C ASP A 66 -24.80 -1.26 3.96
N GLN A 67 -25.93 -1.90 4.29
CA GLN A 67 -27.27 -1.30 4.37
C GLN A 67 -28.22 -2.17 5.17
N ASP A 68 -29.21 -1.53 5.79
CA ASP A 68 -30.17 -2.21 6.68
C ASP A 68 -31.29 -2.94 5.92
N ILE A 69 -31.54 -2.56 4.67
CA ILE A 69 -32.60 -3.15 3.84
C ILE A 69 -32.04 -3.55 2.49
N THR A 70 -32.43 -4.72 2.02
CA THR A 70 -32.05 -5.23 0.71
C THR A 70 -33.26 -5.41 -0.21
N PRO A 71 -33.06 -5.30 -1.54
CA PRO A 71 -34.13 -5.58 -2.50
C PRO A 71 -34.60 -7.03 -2.43
N GLU A 72 -35.87 -7.28 -2.82
CA GLU A 72 -36.44 -8.64 -2.87
C GLU A 72 -35.64 -9.60 -3.78
N TRP A 73 -34.94 -9.08 -4.79
CA TRP A 73 -34.11 -9.88 -5.69
C TRP A 73 -32.73 -10.24 -5.09
N PHE A 74 -32.39 -9.72 -3.93
CA PHE A 74 -31.08 -9.99 -3.30
C PHE A 74 -31.03 -11.44 -2.83
N ASP A 75 -30.12 -12.20 -3.42
CA ASP A 75 -29.69 -13.51 -2.94
C ASP A 75 -28.23 -13.42 -2.54
N GLU A 76 -27.92 -13.65 -1.27
CA GLU A 76 -26.58 -13.48 -0.73
C GLU A 76 -25.58 -14.41 -1.41
N LYS A 77 -25.98 -15.63 -1.74
CA LYS A 77 -25.09 -16.61 -2.39
C LYS A 77 -24.75 -16.19 -3.82
N ASP A 78 -25.76 -15.84 -4.62
CA ASP A 78 -25.58 -15.34 -5.99
C ASP A 78 -24.73 -14.06 -5.99
N CYS A 79 -25.09 -13.10 -5.13
CA CYS A 79 -24.36 -11.84 -5.02
C CYS A 79 -22.90 -12.04 -4.59
N THR A 80 -22.61 -12.99 -3.69
CA THR A 80 -21.25 -13.35 -3.28
C THR A 80 -20.47 -13.93 -4.45
N GLU A 81 -21.04 -14.84 -5.21
CA GLU A 81 -20.38 -15.44 -6.39
C GLU A 81 -20.08 -14.38 -7.46
N ARG A 82 -21.03 -13.49 -7.73
CA ARG A 82 -20.86 -12.37 -8.67
C ARG A 82 -19.78 -11.40 -8.21
N MET A 83 -19.74 -11.03 -6.92
CA MET A 83 -18.70 -10.20 -6.33
C MET A 83 -17.32 -10.86 -6.42
N ARG A 84 -17.22 -12.14 -6.07
CA ARG A 84 -15.94 -12.88 -6.19
C ARG A 84 -15.42 -12.89 -7.62
N LYS A 85 -16.29 -13.09 -8.59
CA LYS A 85 -15.92 -13.02 -10.00
C LYS A 85 -15.39 -11.63 -10.38
N ALA A 86 -16.06 -10.57 -10.00
CA ALA A 86 -15.63 -9.20 -10.25
C ALA A 86 -14.30 -8.87 -9.56
N VAL A 87 -14.14 -9.26 -8.29
CA VAL A 87 -12.89 -9.05 -7.54
C VAL A 87 -11.74 -9.88 -8.12
N LYS A 88 -11.97 -11.09 -8.61
CA LYS A 88 -10.93 -11.87 -9.30
C LYS A 88 -10.43 -11.18 -10.58
N GLU A 89 -11.31 -10.53 -11.33
CA GLU A 89 -10.87 -9.75 -12.50
C GLU A 89 -10.06 -8.51 -12.07
N TRP A 90 -10.53 -7.76 -11.09
CA TRP A 90 -9.82 -6.63 -10.51
C TRP A 90 -8.44 -7.05 -9.97
N ALA A 91 -8.36 -8.17 -9.26
CA ALA A 91 -7.13 -8.68 -8.66
C ALA A 91 -6.01 -8.94 -9.67
N LYS A 92 -6.34 -9.27 -10.93
CA LYS A 92 -5.34 -9.50 -11.99
C LYS A 92 -4.44 -8.29 -12.25
N THR A 93 -4.93 -7.10 -11.98
CA THR A 93 -4.21 -5.84 -12.19
C THR A 93 -3.78 -5.15 -10.89
N HIS A 94 -4.20 -5.66 -9.73
CA HIS A 94 -3.97 -5.03 -8.43
C HIS A 94 -3.25 -5.92 -7.41
N ILE A 95 -3.33 -7.24 -7.54
CA ILE A 95 -2.69 -8.17 -6.60
C ILE A 95 -1.65 -9.01 -7.34
N PHE A 96 -0.40 -8.81 -6.99
CA PHE A 96 0.74 -9.47 -7.63
C PHE A 96 1.48 -10.34 -6.63
N ILE A 97 1.57 -11.64 -6.91
CA ILE A 97 2.24 -12.62 -6.05
C ILE A 97 3.29 -13.39 -6.87
N GLY A 98 4.53 -13.39 -6.42
CA GLY A 98 5.62 -14.20 -6.99
C GLY A 98 6.00 -13.85 -8.44
N GLN A 99 5.55 -12.72 -8.98
CA GLN A 99 5.85 -12.31 -10.35
C GLN A 99 7.27 -11.73 -10.48
N ASN A 100 7.81 -11.78 -11.70
CA ASN A 100 9.14 -11.27 -12.01
C ASN A 100 9.09 -10.22 -13.13
N GLY A 101 9.85 -9.13 -12.95
CA GLY A 101 9.97 -8.06 -13.96
C GLY A 101 8.73 -7.16 -14.06
N LEU A 102 7.99 -6.99 -12.95
CA LEU A 102 6.79 -6.19 -12.89
C LEU A 102 7.10 -4.69 -13.00
N LYS A 103 6.35 -3.98 -13.85
CA LYS A 103 6.46 -2.52 -14.02
C LYS A 103 5.11 -1.85 -13.75
N ILE A 104 5.07 -0.97 -12.76
CA ILE A 104 3.85 -0.30 -12.30
C ILE A 104 4.04 1.21 -12.42
N SER A 105 3.29 1.86 -13.32
CA SER A 105 3.41 3.30 -13.61
C SER A 105 2.21 4.12 -13.17
N HIS A 106 1.09 3.47 -12.90
CA HIS A 106 -0.19 4.08 -12.52
C HIS A 106 -1.07 3.05 -11.81
N GLY A 107 -2.20 3.49 -11.31
CA GLY A 107 -3.15 2.68 -10.55
C GLY A 107 -3.05 2.93 -9.06
N GLU A 108 -4.12 2.56 -8.37
CA GLU A 108 -4.27 2.65 -6.92
C GLU A 108 -4.60 1.26 -6.35
N ASN A 109 -4.54 1.11 -5.04
CA ASN A 109 -4.89 -0.15 -4.36
C ASN A 109 -4.10 -1.37 -4.86
N ILE A 110 -2.80 -1.18 -5.14
CA ILE A 110 -1.90 -2.24 -5.64
C ILE A 110 -1.22 -2.95 -4.47
N PHE A 111 -1.14 -4.28 -4.53
CA PHE A 111 -0.56 -5.14 -3.51
C PHE A 111 0.48 -6.06 -4.14
N ILE A 112 1.67 -6.14 -3.53
CA ILE A 112 2.83 -6.86 -4.05
C ILE A 112 3.38 -7.79 -2.95
N LYS A 113 3.44 -9.09 -3.23
CA LYS A 113 4.00 -10.10 -2.32
C LYS A 113 4.96 -11.02 -3.05
N ASP A 114 6.15 -11.20 -2.52
CA ASP A 114 7.18 -12.14 -3.04
C ASP A 114 7.59 -11.91 -4.51
N CYS A 115 7.25 -10.77 -5.11
CA CYS A 115 7.62 -10.41 -6.48
C CYS A 115 9.11 -10.06 -6.59
N LYS A 116 9.69 -10.23 -7.78
CA LYS A 116 11.10 -9.95 -8.04
C LYS A 116 11.26 -8.94 -9.18
N ASN A 117 12.34 -8.14 -9.11
CA ASN A 117 12.70 -7.15 -10.14
C ASN A 117 11.51 -6.23 -10.48
N VAL A 118 10.95 -5.59 -9.44
CA VAL A 118 9.79 -4.70 -9.57
C VAL A 118 10.25 -3.26 -9.73
N ASP A 119 9.70 -2.55 -10.71
CA ASP A 119 9.83 -1.09 -10.85
C ASP A 119 8.49 -0.41 -10.61
N ILE A 120 8.46 0.59 -9.72
CA ILE A 120 7.28 1.38 -9.38
C ILE A 120 7.59 2.84 -9.70
N TYR A 121 6.78 3.48 -10.55
CA TYR A 121 7.08 4.83 -11.02
C TYR A 121 5.83 5.61 -11.43
N GLY A 122 6.03 6.81 -11.96
CA GLY A 122 4.94 7.68 -12.39
C GLY A 122 4.10 8.14 -11.19
N ASN A 123 2.80 7.95 -11.27
CA ASN A 123 1.84 8.29 -10.21
C ASN A 123 1.21 7.04 -9.57
N ALA A 124 1.89 5.90 -9.60
CA ALA A 124 1.38 4.67 -9.01
C ALA A 124 1.24 4.78 -7.50
N THR A 125 0.15 4.26 -6.95
CA THR A 125 -0.07 4.12 -5.51
C THR A 125 -0.13 2.65 -5.13
N VAL A 126 0.90 2.19 -4.41
CA VAL A 126 1.02 0.82 -3.92
C VAL A 126 0.68 0.79 -2.43
N LYS A 127 -0.33 0.04 -2.05
CA LYS A 127 -0.75 -0.12 -0.66
C LYS A 127 0.26 -0.94 0.15
N ARG A 128 0.81 -1.99 -0.47
CA ARG A 128 1.59 -2.96 0.29
C ARG A 128 2.66 -3.65 -0.55
N ILE A 129 3.88 -3.66 -0.04
CA ILE A 129 4.99 -4.48 -0.55
C ILE A 129 5.47 -5.38 0.60
N CYS A 130 5.45 -6.70 0.44
CA CYS A 130 5.76 -7.61 1.53
C CYS A 130 6.36 -8.95 1.11
N GLY A 131 6.54 -9.82 2.11
CA GLY A 131 7.19 -11.12 1.93
C GLY A 131 8.67 -10.96 1.62
N ASN A 132 9.17 -11.71 0.65
CA ASN A 132 10.54 -11.62 0.15
C ASN A 132 10.61 -10.81 -1.16
N ALA A 133 9.76 -9.81 -1.33
CA ALA A 133 9.74 -8.99 -2.55
C ALA A 133 11.06 -8.26 -2.76
N THR A 134 11.50 -8.17 -4.03
CA THR A 134 12.65 -7.35 -4.42
C THR A 134 12.19 -6.28 -5.40
N VAL A 135 12.32 -5.02 -4.99
CA VAL A 135 12.00 -3.84 -5.80
C VAL A 135 13.30 -3.21 -6.24
N GLU A 136 13.48 -3.07 -7.56
CA GLU A 136 14.65 -2.43 -8.13
C GLU A 136 14.59 -0.92 -7.91
N SER A 137 13.44 -0.31 -8.20
CA SER A 137 13.29 1.14 -8.05
C SER A 137 11.88 1.58 -7.72
N ILE A 138 11.77 2.63 -6.91
CA ILE A 138 10.56 3.40 -6.66
C ILE A 138 10.89 4.86 -6.98
N TYR A 139 10.23 5.46 -7.99
CA TYR A 139 10.58 6.80 -8.44
C TYR A 139 9.42 7.57 -9.08
N GLY A 140 9.71 8.81 -9.51
CA GLY A 140 8.69 9.75 -9.98
C GLY A 140 7.87 10.24 -8.80
N ASN A 141 6.56 10.35 -8.94
CA ASN A 141 5.62 10.72 -7.88
C ASN A 141 4.96 9.48 -7.24
N ALA A 142 5.59 8.32 -7.34
CA ALA A 142 5.01 7.08 -6.82
C ALA A 142 4.86 7.13 -5.29
N THR A 143 3.75 6.60 -4.81
CA THR A 143 3.47 6.48 -3.37
C THR A 143 3.41 5.01 -2.97
N VAL A 144 4.07 4.65 -1.87
CA VAL A 144 3.94 3.32 -1.26
C VAL A 144 3.52 3.50 0.19
N GLU A 145 2.37 2.94 0.57
CA GLU A 145 1.87 3.08 1.94
C GLU A 145 2.66 2.21 2.93
N SER A 146 3.00 0.98 2.55
CA SER A 146 3.76 0.13 3.46
C SER A 146 4.73 -0.84 2.77
N ILE A 147 5.92 -0.97 3.34
CA ILE A 147 6.94 -1.95 2.98
C ILE A 147 7.28 -2.75 4.23
N TYR A 148 7.15 -4.10 4.20
CA TYR A 148 7.41 -4.91 5.37
C TYR A 148 7.83 -6.36 5.06
N GLY A 149 8.04 -7.15 6.12
CA GLY A 149 8.61 -8.50 6.00
C GLY A 149 10.09 -8.42 5.66
N ASN A 150 10.56 -9.29 4.80
CA ASN A 150 11.95 -9.31 4.31
C ASN A 150 12.10 -8.61 2.95
N ALA A 151 11.23 -7.64 2.65
CA ALA A 151 11.27 -6.95 1.38
C ALA A 151 12.55 -6.12 1.22
N THR A 152 13.13 -6.15 0.02
CA THR A 152 14.32 -5.37 -0.31
C THR A 152 13.97 -4.35 -1.39
N VAL A 153 14.30 -3.08 -1.17
CA VAL A 153 14.21 -2.01 -2.16
C VAL A 153 15.60 -1.46 -2.42
N LYS A 154 16.06 -1.50 -3.67
CA LYS A 154 17.41 -1.00 -3.98
C LYS A 154 17.44 0.52 -4.04
N TYR A 155 16.52 1.14 -4.77
CA TYR A 155 16.53 2.59 -4.96
C TYR A 155 15.15 3.21 -4.74
N ILE A 156 15.11 4.28 -3.95
CA ILE A 156 13.97 5.18 -3.81
C ILE A 156 14.46 6.57 -4.21
N TYR A 157 13.87 7.19 -5.25
CA TYR A 157 14.34 8.49 -5.74
C TYR A 157 13.25 9.30 -6.46
N GLY A 158 13.61 10.49 -6.98
CA GLY A 158 12.63 11.44 -7.52
C GLY A 158 11.84 12.07 -6.38
N ASP A 159 10.56 12.24 -6.55
CA ASP A 159 9.61 12.77 -5.56
C ASP A 159 8.79 11.64 -4.90
N ALA A 160 9.30 10.42 -4.90
CA ALA A 160 8.62 9.26 -4.35
C ALA A 160 8.36 9.39 -2.84
N THR A 161 7.21 8.93 -2.39
CA THR A 161 6.80 8.95 -0.98
C THR A 161 6.57 7.54 -0.47
N ILE A 162 7.22 7.20 0.64
CA ILE A 162 6.96 5.97 1.39
C ILE A 162 6.37 6.38 2.75
N GLU A 163 5.17 5.89 3.05
CA GLU A 163 4.53 6.22 4.33
C GLU A 163 5.18 5.45 5.47
N THR A 164 5.32 4.13 5.34
CA THR A 164 5.79 3.28 6.44
C THR A 164 6.69 2.15 5.95
N ILE A 165 7.80 1.95 6.64
CA ILE A 165 8.69 0.79 6.48
C ILE A 165 8.78 0.08 7.83
N TYR A 166 8.57 -1.24 7.88
CA TYR A 166 8.65 -2.00 9.13
C TYR A 166 9.08 -3.47 8.93
N GLY A 167 9.29 -4.18 10.06
CA GLY A 167 9.83 -5.54 10.04
C GLY A 167 11.32 -5.57 9.70
N ASP A 168 11.75 -6.56 8.93
CA ASP A 168 13.13 -6.76 8.51
C ASP A 168 13.44 -6.21 7.11
N ALA A 169 12.65 -5.24 6.65
CA ALA A 169 12.79 -4.65 5.32
C ALA A 169 14.15 -3.94 5.15
N THR A 170 14.74 -4.09 3.98
CA THR A 170 16.03 -3.45 3.65
C THR A 170 15.86 -2.45 2.51
N ILE A 171 16.30 -1.22 2.73
CA ILE A 171 16.38 -0.17 1.72
C ILE A 171 17.86 0.14 1.48
N GLU A 172 18.33 0.01 0.25
CA GLU A 172 19.75 0.26 -0.04
C GLU A 172 20.05 1.76 -0.18
N THR A 173 19.24 2.49 -0.96
CA THR A 173 19.49 3.91 -1.20
C THR A 173 18.20 4.71 -1.31
N ILE A 174 18.14 5.82 -0.60
CA ILE A 174 17.10 6.83 -0.69
C ILE A 174 17.75 8.13 -1.16
N CYS A 175 17.33 8.71 -2.29
CA CYS A 175 17.94 9.93 -2.84
C CYS A 175 16.92 10.80 -3.60
N GLY A 176 17.40 11.86 -4.27
CA GLY A 176 16.52 12.86 -4.89
C GLY A 176 15.75 13.65 -3.84
N ASN A 177 14.48 13.91 -4.05
CA ASN A 177 13.55 14.57 -3.11
C ASN A 177 12.67 13.55 -2.37
N ALA A 178 13.04 12.27 -2.38
CA ALA A 178 12.21 11.21 -1.81
C ALA A 178 11.95 11.39 -0.33
N THR A 179 10.76 11.02 0.12
CA THR A 179 10.33 11.13 1.51
C THR A 179 9.96 9.76 2.08
N VAL A 180 10.52 9.42 3.24
CA VAL A 180 10.09 8.27 4.05
C VAL A 180 9.59 8.79 5.39
N LYS A 181 8.28 8.60 5.68
CA LYS A 181 7.63 9.23 6.84
C LYS A 181 7.84 8.47 8.14
N TYR A 182 7.78 7.14 8.10
CA TYR A 182 7.91 6.33 9.33
C TYR A 182 8.70 5.06 9.07
N ILE A 183 9.62 4.76 9.98
CA ILE A 183 10.38 3.52 9.97
C ILE A 183 10.27 2.87 11.35
N TYR A 184 9.92 1.59 11.38
CA TYR A 184 9.72 0.81 12.61
C TYR A 184 10.43 -0.55 12.53
N GLY A 185 10.61 -1.18 13.68
CA GLY A 185 11.16 -2.53 13.79
C GLY A 185 12.64 -2.62 13.49
N ASP A 186 13.05 -3.69 12.84
CA ASP A 186 14.46 -3.98 12.52
C ASP A 186 14.82 -3.61 11.06
N ALA A 187 14.02 -2.73 10.44
CA ALA A 187 14.28 -2.25 9.09
C ALA A 187 15.65 -1.58 8.95
N THR A 188 16.33 -1.84 7.84
CA THR A 188 17.68 -1.33 7.57
C THR A 188 17.66 -0.37 6.40
N ILE A 189 18.27 0.82 6.55
CA ILE A 189 18.58 1.75 5.47
C ILE A 189 20.08 1.91 5.40
N LYS A 190 20.67 1.74 4.20
CA LYS A 190 22.13 1.83 4.03
C LYS A 190 22.60 3.24 3.68
N ASN A 191 21.93 3.91 2.72
CA ASN A 191 22.35 5.22 2.22
C ASN A 191 21.17 6.19 2.11
N ILE A 192 21.37 7.43 2.50
CA ILE A 192 20.45 8.55 2.27
C ILE A 192 21.25 9.69 1.62
N CYS A 193 20.79 10.22 0.49
CA CYS A 193 21.52 11.28 -0.25
C CYS A 193 20.56 12.25 -0.98
N GLY A 194 21.12 13.23 -1.65
CA GLY A 194 20.35 14.28 -2.34
C GLY A 194 19.65 15.23 -1.37
N TYR A 195 18.37 15.44 -1.57
CA TYR A 195 17.49 16.21 -0.69
C TYR A 195 16.47 15.31 0.02
N ALA A 196 16.73 14.02 0.08
CA ALA A 196 15.81 13.05 0.68
C ALA A 196 15.56 13.33 2.16
N THR A 197 14.32 13.11 2.58
CA THR A 197 13.90 13.26 3.97
C THR A 197 13.45 11.91 4.52
N VAL A 198 14.06 11.50 5.63
CA VAL A 198 13.73 10.24 6.31
C VAL A 198 13.44 10.51 7.77
N ILE A 199 12.29 10.06 8.26
CA ILE A 199 11.86 10.21 9.65
C ILE A 199 11.75 8.81 10.26
N SER A 200 12.52 8.56 11.32
CA SER A 200 12.42 7.31 12.08
C SER A 200 11.45 7.43 13.25
N SER A 201 10.76 6.35 13.56
CA SER A 201 9.95 6.25 14.77
C SER A 201 10.82 6.05 16.03
N PRO A 202 10.36 6.46 17.23
CA PRO A 202 11.08 6.27 18.47
C PRO A 202 11.30 4.79 18.87
N HIS A 203 10.75 3.83 18.17
CA HIS A 203 10.84 2.40 18.47
C HIS A 203 11.77 1.60 17.54
N ILE A 204 12.57 2.27 16.70
CA ILE A 204 13.52 1.56 15.85
C ILE A 204 14.62 0.92 16.69
N LYS A 205 14.79 -0.38 16.50
CA LYS A 205 15.99 -1.09 16.95
C LYS A 205 17.03 -1.03 15.83
N TRP A 206 17.89 -0.05 15.86
CA TRP A 206 19.07 -0.07 15.01
C TRP A 206 19.92 -1.27 15.38
N SER A 207 20.25 -2.12 14.42
CA SER A 207 21.21 -3.19 14.68
C SER A 207 22.55 -2.56 15.07
N ASN A 208 23.26 -3.17 16.02
CA ASN A 208 24.55 -2.65 16.54
C ASN A 208 25.66 -2.48 15.47
N SER A 209 25.37 -2.82 14.21
CA SER A 209 26.31 -2.85 13.09
C SER A 209 25.80 -2.06 11.86
N ALA A 210 24.67 -1.37 11.93
CA ALA A 210 24.19 -0.61 10.78
C ALA A 210 25.05 0.63 10.56
N LEU A 211 25.71 0.70 9.41
CA LEU A 211 26.33 1.91 8.90
C LEU A 211 25.28 2.66 8.08
N LEU A 212 24.81 3.78 8.58
CA LEU A 212 23.97 4.71 7.84
C LEU A 212 24.87 5.78 7.22
N ILE A 213 24.84 5.93 5.91
CA ILE A 213 25.53 7.01 5.20
C ILE A 213 24.50 8.07 4.84
N ILE A 214 24.70 9.29 5.35
CA ILE A 214 23.90 10.46 5.00
C ILE A 214 24.83 11.38 4.20
N ALA A 215 24.42 11.76 2.99
CA ALA A 215 25.21 12.57 2.09
C ALA A 215 24.40 13.72 1.48
N ASP A 216 25.09 14.69 0.91
CA ASP A 216 24.55 15.89 0.26
C ASP A 216 23.70 16.76 1.20
N ASN A 217 22.46 17.07 0.85
CA ASN A 217 21.54 17.84 1.67
C ASN A 217 20.43 16.99 2.27
N ALA A 218 20.64 15.68 2.37
CA ALA A 218 19.67 14.77 2.95
C ALA A 218 19.44 15.04 4.43
N THR A 219 18.22 14.83 4.89
CA THR A 219 17.84 14.99 6.29
C THR A 219 17.35 13.66 6.85
N PHE A 220 17.94 13.23 7.94
CA PHE A 220 17.48 12.11 8.74
C PHE A 220 17.05 12.60 10.12
N LYS A 221 15.80 12.37 10.46
CA LYS A 221 15.24 12.71 11.78
C LYS A 221 15.03 11.44 12.59
N ASP A 222 15.90 11.26 13.59
CA ASP A 222 15.77 10.20 14.58
C ASP A 222 14.88 10.66 15.75
N CYS A 223 13.66 10.18 15.79
CA CYS A 223 12.71 10.53 16.84
C CYS A 223 13.04 9.89 18.20
N TYR A 224 13.85 8.84 18.22
CA TYR A 224 14.28 8.20 19.49
C TYR A 224 15.30 9.04 20.24
N SER A 225 16.36 9.44 19.57
CA SER A 225 17.39 10.31 20.15
C SER A 225 17.00 11.80 20.14
N LYS A 226 15.88 12.15 19.51
CA LYS A 226 15.44 13.53 19.23
C LYS A 226 16.47 14.34 18.45
N MET A 227 17.31 13.68 17.66
CA MET A 227 18.35 14.30 16.86
C MET A 227 17.92 14.42 15.41
N ILE A 228 18.35 15.50 14.77
CA ILE A 228 18.21 15.71 13.34
C ILE A 228 19.64 15.74 12.77
N TYR A 229 19.91 14.82 11.85
CA TYR A 229 21.15 14.77 11.12
C TYR A 229 20.90 15.39 9.74
N GLN A 230 21.64 16.44 9.42
CA GLN A 230 21.60 17.06 8.10
C GLN A 230 23.03 17.09 7.58
N ALA A 231 23.26 16.44 6.46
CA ALA A 231 24.57 16.42 5.83
C ALA A 231 24.77 17.69 4.99
N GLY A 232 25.92 18.32 5.14
CA GLY A 232 26.43 19.39 4.26
C GLY A 232 27.55 18.89 3.34
N GLY A 233 27.60 17.60 3.07
CA GLY A 233 28.64 16.86 2.36
C GLY A 233 28.59 15.39 2.73
N TRP A 234 29.68 14.66 2.55
CA TRP A 234 29.77 13.26 2.97
C TRP A 234 30.01 13.16 4.48
N GLU A 235 29.03 12.63 5.22
CA GLU A 235 29.17 12.34 6.63
C GLU A 235 28.88 10.86 6.91
N PHE A 236 29.74 10.22 7.72
CA PHE A 236 29.54 8.86 8.22
C PHE A 236 28.95 8.96 9.61
N VAL A 237 27.68 8.62 9.77
CA VAL A 237 27.06 8.57 11.08
C VAL A 237 27.05 7.12 11.58
N LYS A 238 27.89 6.82 12.55
CA LYS A 238 27.84 5.54 13.27
C LYS A 238 26.77 5.65 14.35
N VAL A 239 25.62 5.06 14.12
CA VAL A 239 24.58 4.97 15.14
C VAL A 239 24.98 3.90 16.14
N THR A 240 25.49 4.29 17.31
CA THR A 240 25.73 3.39 18.44
C THR A 240 24.56 3.49 19.40
N ARG A 241 23.97 2.35 19.81
CA ARG A 241 23.02 2.32 20.91
C ARG A 241 23.67 2.92 22.15
N GLY A 242 23.08 3.98 22.70
CA GLY A 242 23.26 4.32 24.10
C GLY A 242 22.77 3.15 24.97
N LYS A 243 23.58 2.77 25.97
CA LYS A 243 23.24 1.76 26.97
C LYS A 243 22.05 2.20 27.80
#